data_b9bc7c9ff62cb78cdca4570663f869e1
#
_entry.id   b9bc7c9ff62cb78cdca4570663f869e1
#
_cell.length_a   1.000
_cell.length_b   1.000
_cell.length_c   1.000
_cell.angle_alpha   90.00
_cell.angle_beta   90.00
_cell.angle_gamma   90.00
#
_symmetry.space_group_name_H-M   'P 1'
#
loop_
_entity.id
_entity.type
_entity.pdbx_description
1 polymer ?
#
loop_
_entity_poly.entity_id
_entity_poly.type
_entity_poly.pdbx_seq_one_letter_code
_entity_poly.pdbx_strand_id
1 'polypeptide(L)'
;MYKKSFLLILFFVIFLVIFRIFIVESCTSKYVEYSEIKSQSADYVGDQSCKKCHATEFKEWKQSHHYMSMLPPNDSTVVGDFNNVTLTADGVTSRFYKKGTKYFIYTEGDDGKNHDFEVKYIFGFTPLQQYLVQFPEGRMQVPRLSWD
;
A
#
# COMPACT_ATOMS: atom_id res chain seq x y z
N MET A 1 55.51 -32.06 -9.95
CA MET A 1 54.94 -30.73 -9.71
C MET A 1 53.39 -30.68 -9.88
N TYR A 2 52.79 -31.45 -10.74
CA TYR A 2 51.31 -31.40 -11.00
C TYR A 2 50.40 -31.83 -9.86
N LYS A 3 50.79 -32.68 -8.94
CA LYS A 3 49.95 -33.15 -7.83
C LYS A 3 49.57 -32.02 -6.84
N LYS A 4 50.48 -31.07 -6.58
CA LYS A 4 50.19 -29.94 -5.66
C LYS A 4 49.24 -28.93 -6.27
N SER A 5 49.36 -28.65 -7.55
CA SER A 5 48.43 -27.75 -8.29
C SER A 5 47.04 -28.32 -8.40
N PHE A 6 46.91 -29.63 -8.62
CA PHE A 6 45.62 -30.33 -8.68
C PHE A 6 44.88 -30.26 -7.33
N LEU A 7 45.62 -30.45 -6.21
CA LEU A 7 45.05 -30.38 -4.86
C LEU A 7 44.54 -28.96 -4.52
N LEU A 8 45.26 -27.92 -4.94
CA LEU A 8 44.87 -26.53 -4.74
C LEU A 8 43.60 -26.17 -5.55
N ILE A 9 43.51 -26.65 -6.78
CA ILE A 9 42.31 -26.42 -7.62
C ILE A 9 41.09 -27.14 -7.00
N LEU A 10 41.27 -28.37 -6.55
CA LEU A 10 40.20 -29.12 -5.90
C LEU A 10 39.70 -28.42 -4.61
N PHE A 11 40.60 -27.92 -3.78
CA PHE A 11 40.27 -27.16 -2.57
C PHE A 11 39.51 -25.88 -2.92
N PHE A 12 39.89 -25.16 -3.97
CA PHE A 12 39.23 -23.95 -4.39
C PHE A 12 37.83 -24.22 -4.94
N VAL A 13 37.64 -25.29 -5.68
CA VAL A 13 36.32 -25.70 -6.18
C VAL A 13 35.40 -26.09 -5.01
N ILE A 14 35.88 -26.86 -4.05
CA ILE A 14 35.11 -27.23 -2.86
C ILE A 14 34.75 -26.01 -2.04
N PHE A 15 35.67 -25.06 -1.86
CA PHE A 15 35.38 -23.79 -1.20
C PHE A 15 34.30 -22.97 -1.90
N LEU A 16 34.32 -22.87 -3.23
CA LEU A 16 33.29 -22.18 -4.00
C LEU A 16 31.92 -22.85 -3.87
N VAL A 17 31.89 -24.18 -3.83
CA VAL A 17 30.61 -24.92 -3.65
C VAL A 17 30.04 -24.69 -2.25
N ILE A 18 30.87 -24.78 -1.21
CA ILE A 18 30.46 -24.52 0.19
C ILE A 18 30.00 -23.06 0.34
N PHE A 19 30.73 -22.11 -0.24
CA PHE A 19 30.38 -20.70 -0.21
C PHE A 19 29.05 -20.40 -0.93
N ARG A 20 28.79 -21.08 -2.05
CA ARG A 20 27.51 -21.02 -2.76
C ARG A 20 26.35 -21.54 -1.91
N ILE A 21 26.55 -22.67 -1.23
CA ILE A 21 25.53 -23.26 -0.33
C ILE A 21 25.23 -22.29 0.82
N PHE A 22 26.25 -21.71 1.45
CA PHE A 22 26.08 -20.73 2.53
C PHE A 22 25.33 -19.47 2.09
N ILE A 23 25.61 -18.95 0.90
CA ILE A 23 24.89 -17.77 0.36
C ILE A 23 23.42 -18.10 0.05
N VAL A 24 23.15 -19.27 -0.53
CA VAL A 24 21.78 -19.67 -0.86
C VAL A 24 20.94 -19.88 0.40
N GLU A 25 21.49 -20.50 1.44
CA GLU A 25 20.79 -20.66 2.73
C GLU A 25 20.60 -19.34 3.47
N SER A 26 21.53 -18.38 3.33
CA SER A 26 21.42 -17.05 3.96
C SER A 26 20.35 -16.17 3.29
N CYS A 27 20.03 -16.43 2.02
CA CYS A 27 19.01 -15.69 1.26
C CYS A 27 17.63 -16.33 1.30
N THR A 28 17.47 -17.55 1.78
CA THR A 28 16.14 -18.11 2.07
C THR A 28 15.65 -17.56 3.41
N SER A 29 15.29 -16.28 3.43
CA SER A 29 14.32 -15.78 4.39
C SER A 29 13.13 -16.76 4.37
N LYS A 30 12.81 -17.37 5.50
CA LYS A 30 11.60 -18.17 5.65
C LYS A 30 10.43 -17.27 5.25
N TYR A 31 9.99 -17.40 4.02
CA TYR A 31 8.74 -16.83 3.58
C TYR A 31 7.68 -17.54 4.42
N VAL A 32 7.23 -16.88 5.48
CA VAL A 32 6.06 -17.35 6.23
C VAL A 32 4.91 -17.21 5.27
N GLU A 33 4.46 -18.32 4.73
CA GLU A 33 3.31 -18.35 3.85
C GLU A 33 2.13 -17.81 4.67
N TYR A 34 1.60 -16.65 4.25
CA TYR A 34 0.53 -15.93 4.94
C TYR A 34 -0.75 -16.76 5.10
N SER A 35 -0.85 -17.87 4.37
CA SER A 35 -1.93 -18.86 4.44
C SER A 35 -1.94 -19.69 5.73
N GLU A 36 -0.82 -19.78 6.46
CA GLU A 36 -0.76 -20.55 7.72
C GLU A 36 -1.07 -19.73 8.97
N ILE A 37 -1.17 -18.42 8.86
CA ILE A 37 -1.81 -17.61 9.89
C ILE A 37 -3.31 -17.85 9.71
N LYS A 38 -3.83 -19.01 10.16
CA LYS A 38 -5.23 -19.15 10.50
C LYS A 38 -5.52 -17.99 11.43
N SER A 39 -6.15 -16.93 10.90
CA SER A 39 -6.67 -15.85 11.70
C SER A 39 -7.61 -16.50 12.71
N GLN A 40 -7.17 -16.67 13.94
CA GLN A 40 -8.12 -16.53 15.03
C GLN A 40 -8.82 -15.23 14.70
N SER A 41 -10.12 -15.27 14.46
CA SER A 41 -10.91 -14.10 14.15
C SER A 41 -10.60 -13.05 15.21
N ALA A 42 -9.69 -12.11 14.85
CA ALA A 42 -9.43 -11.00 15.72
C ALA A 42 -10.66 -10.11 15.62
N ASP A 43 -11.52 -10.19 16.62
CA ASP A 43 -12.67 -9.32 16.72
C ASP A 43 -12.17 -7.89 16.99
N TYR A 44 -12.39 -7.02 16.01
CA TYR A 44 -12.13 -5.59 16.17
C TYR A 44 -13.14 -5.02 17.16
N VAL A 45 -12.66 -4.66 18.35
CA VAL A 45 -13.50 -4.06 19.40
C VAL A 45 -13.92 -2.61 19.12
N GLY A 46 -13.38 -2.00 18.06
CA GLY A 46 -13.62 -0.60 17.69
C GLY A 46 -12.89 0.40 18.59
N ASP A 47 -12.67 1.59 18.06
CA ASP A 47 -11.92 2.66 18.73
C ASP A 47 -12.61 3.18 19.99
N GLN A 48 -13.94 3.15 20.04
CA GLN A 48 -14.74 3.65 21.18
C GLN A 48 -14.50 2.87 22.48
N SER A 49 -14.06 1.60 22.37
CA SER A 49 -13.74 0.79 23.56
C SER A 49 -12.55 1.33 24.34
N CYS A 50 -11.61 1.99 23.66
CA CYS A 50 -10.41 2.58 24.27
C CYS A 50 -10.73 3.87 25.07
N LYS A 51 -11.81 4.58 24.68
CA LYS A 51 -12.16 5.90 25.22
C LYS A 51 -12.39 5.91 26.74
N LYS A 52 -12.91 4.82 27.31
CA LYS A 52 -13.25 4.74 28.74
C LYS A 52 -12.03 4.88 29.64
N CYS A 53 -10.90 4.30 29.26
CA CYS A 53 -9.66 4.32 30.04
C CYS A 53 -8.66 5.36 29.52
N HIS A 54 -8.73 5.74 28.24
CA HIS A 54 -7.78 6.62 27.56
C HIS A 54 -8.45 7.86 26.96
N ALA A 55 -9.25 8.59 27.77
CA ALA A 55 -10.09 9.69 27.27
C ALA A 55 -9.28 10.84 26.66
N THR A 56 -8.14 11.19 27.26
CA THR A 56 -7.26 12.27 26.79
C THR A 56 -6.57 11.88 25.49
N GLU A 57 -5.92 10.73 25.46
CA GLU A 57 -5.22 10.18 24.30
C GLU A 57 -6.18 9.94 23.12
N PHE A 58 -7.40 9.47 23.43
CA PHE A 58 -8.45 9.29 22.42
C PHE A 58 -8.86 10.61 21.78
N LYS A 59 -9.01 11.68 22.57
CA LYS A 59 -9.35 13.02 22.08
C LYS A 59 -8.24 13.57 21.18
N GLU A 60 -6.98 13.45 21.61
CA GLU A 60 -5.80 13.90 20.84
C GLU A 60 -5.66 13.12 19.53
N TRP A 61 -5.82 11.80 19.60
CA TRP A 61 -5.79 10.94 18.41
C TRP A 61 -6.87 11.32 17.40
N LYS A 62 -8.11 11.59 17.83
CA LYS A 62 -9.22 12.02 16.95
C LYS A 62 -8.94 13.33 16.20
N GLN A 63 -8.04 14.16 16.69
CA GLN A 63 -7.63 15.42 16.08
C GLN A 63 -6.33 15.28 15.26
N SER A 64 -5.71 14.12 15.28
CA SER A 64 -4.45 13.89 14.61
C SER A 64 -4.62 13.61 13.11
N HIS A 65 -3.59 13.92 12.32
CA HIS A 65 -3.51 13.52 10.91
C HIS A 65 -3.56 11.99 10.73
N HIS A 66 -3.11 11.25 11.74
CA HIS A 66 -3.17 9.80 11.73
C HIS A 66 -4.62 9.28 11.70
N TYR A 67 -5.50 9.86 12.53
CA TYR A 67 -6.93 9.52 12.49
C TYR A 67 -7.57 9.91 11.16
N MET A 68 -7.21 11.08 10.64
CA MET A 68 -7.79 11.62 9.41
C MET A 68 -7.27 10.92 8.13
N SER A 69 -6.21 10.12 8.24
CA SER A 69 -5.51 9.58 7.06
C SER A 69 -6.26 8.51 6.27
N MET A 70 -7.35 7.94 6.80
CA MET A 70 -8.11 6.84 6.17
C MET A 70 -9.62 7.01 6.34
N LEU A 71 -10.12 8.24 6.27
CA LEU A 71 -11.55 8.51 6.40
C LEU A 71 -12.31 8.25 5.10
N PRO A 72 -13.63 7.93 5.17
CA PRO A 72 -14.51 7.95 4.00
C PRO A 72 -14.54 9.34 3.35
N PRO A 73 -14.61 9.41 2.00
CA PRO A 73 -14.64 10.68 1.28
C PRO A 73 -15.96 11.41 1.51
N ASN A 74 -15.88 12.68 1.85
CA ASN A 74 -16.98 13.63 1.94
C ASN A 74 -16.45 15.05 1.78
N ASP A 75 -17.35 16.06 1.78
CA ASP A 75 -16.98 17.46 1.52
C ASP A 75 -16.06 18.08 2.60
N SER A 76 -15.91 17.44 3.77
CA SER A 76 -14.98 17.87 4.82
C SER A 76 -13.66 17.11 4.84
N THR A 77 -13.60 15.93 4.23
CA THR A 77 -12.41 15.08 4.24
C THR A 77 -11.62 15.12 2.92
N VAL A 78 -12.28 15.41 1.80
CA VAL A 78 -11.63 15.54 0.49
C VAL A 78 -11.15 16.97 0.31
N VAL A 79 -9.84 17.15 0.15
CA VAL A 79 -9.22 18.48 -0.06
C VAL A 79 -8.98 18.80 -1.54
N GLY A 80 -8.88 17.78 -2.40
CA GLY A 80 -8.74 17.95 -3.83
C GLY A 80 -10.01 18.45 -4.51
N ASP A 81 -9.84 19.10 -5.66
CA ASP A 81 -10.97 19.59 -6.45
C ASP A 81 -11.61 18.48 -7.29
N PHE A 82 -12.86 18.13 -6.98
CA PHE A 82 -13.69 17.16 -7.70
C PHE A 82 -14.84 17.81 -8.48
N ASN A 83 -14.71 19.08 -8.85
CA ASN A 83 -15.70 19.81 -9.65
C ASN A 83 -15.48 19.59 -11.17
N ASN A 84 -15.36 18.34 -11.58
CA ASN A 84 -15.16 17.95 -12.98
C ASN A 84 -13.84 18.48 -13.58
N VAL A 85 -12.79 18.54 -12.78
CA VAL A 85 -11.45 18.97 -13.20
C VAL A 85 -10.66 17.84 -13.85
N THR A 86 -9.77 18.20 -14.77
CA THR A 86 -8.89 17.26 -15.46
C THR A 86 -7.42 17.57 -15.15
N LEU A 87 -6.62 16.52 -15.03
CA LEU A 87 -5.18 16.59 -14.90
C LEU A 87 -4.54 15.63 -15.90
N THR A 88 -3.52 16.09 -16.62
CA THR A 88 -2.69 15.21 -17.47
C THR A 88 -1.32 15.08 -16.86
N ALA A 89 -0.94 13.84 -16.54
CA ALA A 89 0.38 13.51 -16.02
C ALA A 89 0.86 12.22 -16.70
N ASP A 90 2.13 12.15 -17.08
CA ASP A 90 2.77 11.01 -17.73
C ASP A 90 2.00 10.48 -18.98
N GLY A 91 1.37 11.40 -19.73
CA GLY A 91 0.58 11.05 -20.92
C GLY A 91 -0.83 10.54 -20.66
N VAL A 92 -1.22 10.38 -19.40
CA VAL A 92 -2.57 9.95 -18.98
C VAL A 92 -3.39 11.16 -18.55
N THR A 93 -4.56 11.34 -19.15
CA THR A 93 -5.52 12.36 -18.72
C THR A 93 -6.55 11.75 -17.78
N SER A 94 -6.58 12.25 -16.58
CA SER A 94 -7.51 11.84 -15.52
C SER A 94 -8.53 12.94 -15.25
N ARG A 95 -9.74 12.56 -14.83
CA ARG A 95 -10.81 13.48 -14.47
C ARG A 95 -11.34 13.17 -13.09
N PHE A 96 -11.47 14.20 -12.26
CA PHE A 96 -11.98 14.14 -10.88
C PHE A 96 -13.37 14.76 -10.85
N TYR A 97 -14.36 14.02 -10.36
CA TYR A 97 -15.75 14.50 -10.39
C TYR A 97 -16.62 13.81 -9.34
N LYS A 98 -17.82 14.37 -9.11
CA LYS A 98 -18.84 13.82 -8.20
C LYS A 98 -20.02 13.27 -8.98
N LYS A 99 -20.61 12.18 -8.46
CA LYS A 99 -21.96 11.70 -8.81
C LYS A 99 -22.79 11.66 -7.52
N GLY A 100 -23.67 12.66 -7.31
CA GLY A 100 -24.34 12.83 -6.03
C GLY A 100 -23.35 13.09 -4.90
N THR A 101 -23.36 12.27 -3.87
CA THR A 101 -22.45 12.35 -2.72
C THR A 101 -21.15 11.55 -2.89
N LYS A 102 -20.99 10.88 -4.04
CA LYS A 102 -19.84 10.00 -4.28
C LYS A 102 -18.79 10.69 -5.14
N TYR A 103 -17.51 10.38 -4.85
CA TYR A 103 -16.33 10.89 -5.52
C TYR A 103 -15.79 9.85 -6.50
N PHE A 104 -15.41 10.29 -7.70
CA PHE A 104 -14.93 9.43 -8.78
C PHE A 104 -13.66 9.99 -9.42
N ILE A 105 -12.78 9.08 -9.78
CA ILE A 105 -11.60 9.37 -10.62
C ILE A 105 -11.77 8.55 -11.91
N TYR A 106 -11.86 9.21 -13.05
CA TYR A 106 -11.76 8.58 -14.36
C TYR A 106 -10.31 8.61 -14.78
N THR A 107 -9.66 7.47 -14.86
CA THR A 107 -8.24 7.34 -15.16
C THR A 107 -7.91 5.97 -15.73
N GLU A 108 -6.68 5.79 -16.21
CA GLU A 108 -6.19 4.50 -16.73
C GLU A 108 -6.13 3.44 -15.63
N GLY A 109 -6.68 2.26 -15.93
CA GLY A 109 -6.60 1.07 -15.12
C GLY A 109 -5.40 0.18 -15.49
N ASP A 110 -5.34 -1.00 -14.89
CA ASP A 110 -4.27 -2.00 -15.10
C ASP A 110 -4.32 -2.65 -16.50
N ASP A 111 -5.44 -2.51 -17.21
CA ASP A 111 -5.63 -2.97 -18.60
C ASP A 111 -5.22 -1.91 -19.65
N GLY A 112 -4.69 -0.75 -19.21
CA GLY A 112 -4.30 0.35 -20.08
C GLY A 112 -5.50 1.13 -20.65
N LYS A 113 -6.71 0.93 -20.12
CA LYS A 113 -7.92 1.66 -20.53
C LYS A 113 -8.43 2.53 -19.39
N ASN A 114 -9.10 3.61 -19.76
CA ASN A 114 -9.70 4.49 -18.77
C ASN A 114 -11.01 3.93 -18.22
N HIS A 115 -11.13 3.94 -16.89
CA HIS A 115 -12.32 3.52 -16.14
C HIS A 115 -12.72 4.55 -15.11
N ASP A 116 -13.98 4.49 -14.69
CA ASP A 116 -14.50 5.26 -13.56
C ASP A 116 -14.24 4.47 -12.26
N PHE A 117 -13.39 5.00 -11.41
CA PHE A 117 -13.10 4.42 -10.09
C PHE A 117 -13.78 5.23 -8.99
N GLU A 118 -14.62 4.58 -8.19
CA GLU A 118 -15.19 5.20 -7.00
C GLU A 118 -14.14 5.32 -5.90
N VAL A 119 -13.96 6.52 -5.36
CA VAL A 119 -13.11 6.75 -4.19
C VAL A 119 -13.80 6.17 -2.95
N LYS A 120 -13.14 5.23 -2.27
CA LYS A 120 -13.66 4.59 -1.06
C LYS A 120 -13.13 5.22 0.21
N TYR A 121 -11.86 5.64 0.21
CA TYR A 121 -11.21 6.32 1.32
C TYR A 121 -10.26 7.38 0.79
N ILE A 122 -10.06 8.42 1.59
CA ILE A 122 -8.89 9.29 1.43
C ILE A 122 -7.66 8.57 1.99
N PHE A 123 -6.47 8.90 1.51
CA PHE A 123 -5.21 8.42 2.03
C PHE A 123 -4.28 9.61 2.27
N GLY A 124 -4.06 9.93 3.56
CA GLY A 124 -3.48 11.20 3.97
C GLY A 124 -4.52 12.31 4.05
N PHE A 125 -4.11 13.47 4.59
CA PHE A 125 -4.98 14.64 4.72
C PHE A 125 -4.26 15.90 4.23
N THR A 126 -3.21 16.32 4.89
CA THR A 126 -2.39 17.48 4.52
C THR A 126 -0.93 17.25 4.95
N PRO A 127 0.09 17.72 4.22
CA PRO A 127 0.03 18.49 2.97
C PRO A 127 -0.32 17.67 1.72
N LEU A 128 -0.25 16.34 1.81
CA LEU A 128 -0.49 15.43 0.68
C LEU A 128 -1.73 14.59 0.93
N GLN A 129 -2.63 14.52 -0.06
CA GLN A 129 -3.77 13.62 -0.05
C GLN A 129 -3.81 12.78 -1.31
N GLN A 130 -3.96 11.47 -1.13
CA GLN A 130 -4.22 10.49 -2.17
C GLN A 130 -5.61 9.87 -1.96
N TYR A 131 -6.03 9.02 -2.86
CA TYR A 131 -7.36 8.41 -2.83
C TYR A 131 -7.26 6.91 -2.99
N LEU A 132 -7.94 6.14 -2.14
CA LEU A 132 -8.08 4.71 -2.34
C LEU A 132 -9.32 4.45 -3.19
N VAL A 133 -9.11 3.78 -4.30
CA VAL A 133 -10.16 3.33 -5.20
C VAL A 133 -10.29 1.81 -5.17
N GLN A 134 -11.48 1.30 -5.45
CA GLN A 134 -11.74 -0.13 -5.48
C GLN A 134 -11.80 -0.64 -6.91
N PHE A 135 -11.02 -1.67 -7.19
CA PHE A 135 -11.07 -2.43 -8.44
C PHE A 135 -12.20 -3.48 -8.42
N PRO A 136 -12.66 -3.95 -9.60
CA PRO A 136 -13.80 -4.86 -9.68
C PRO A 136 -13.69 -6.12 -8.82
N GLU A 137 -12.47 -6.66 -8.65
CA GLU A 137 -12.18 -7.84 -7.84
C GLU A 137 -12.10 -7.55 -6.32
N GLY A 138 -12.39 -6.32 -5.91
CA GLY A 138 -12.39 -5.89 -4.50
C GLY A 138 -11.05 -5.38 -3.99
N ARG A 139 -9.99 -5.43 -4.77
CA ARG A 139 -8.67 -4.89 -4.43
C ARG A 139 -8.75 -3.37 -4.29
N MET A 140 -8.14 -2.85 -3.23
CA MET A 140 -7.99 -1.42 -3.00
C MET A 140 -6.63 -0.94 -3.48
N GLN A 141 -6.59 0.18 -4.19
CA GLN A 141 -5.35 0.74 -4.72
C GLN A 141 -5.37 2.26 -4.71
N VAL A 142 -4.18 2.86 -4.54
CA VAL A 142 -3.94 4.28 -4.72
C VAL A 142 -3.52 4.52 -6.17
N PRO A 143 -4.25 5.31 -6.96
CA PRO A 143 -3.80 5.77 -8.28
C PRO A 143 -2.53 6.62 -8.17
N ARG A 144 -1.85 6.85 -9.31
CA ARG A 144 -0.64 7.70 -9.37
C ARG A 144 -0.90 9.19 -9.17
N LEU A 145 -2.07 9.54 -8.67
CA LEU A 145 -2.55 10.92 -8.57
C LEU A 145 -2.65 11.32 -7.11
N SER A 146 -2.13 12.49 -6.79
CA SER A 146 -2.19 13.09 -5.46
C SER A 146 -2.58 14.56 -5.56
N TRP A 147 -3.13 15.08 -4.50
CA TRP A 147 -3.29 16.50 -4.24
C TRP A 147 -2.24 16.93 -3.21
N ASP A 148 -1.56 18.07 -3.45
CA ASP A 148 -0.57 18.71 -2.59
C ASP A 148 -0.68 20.24 -2.64
#